data_367de21f0e379154319b2c639db69c04
#
_entry.id   367de21f0e379154319b2c639db69c04
#
_cell.length_a   1.000
_cell.length_b   1.000
_cell.length_c   1.000
_cell.angle_alpha   90.00
_cell.angle_beta   90.00
_cell.angle_gamma   90.00
#
_symmetry.space_group_name_H-M   'P 1'
#
loop_
_entity.id
_entity.type
_entity.pdbx_description
1 polymer ?
#
loop_
_entity_poly.entity_id
_entity_poly.type
_entity_poly.pdbx_seq_one_letter_code
_entity_poly.pdbx_strand_id
1 'polypeptide(L)'
;MIITPACPDDLPVLLAFRQEAAAWLGKLGTDQWQRPYPADRLLATIEAGEVFMLRDGETTAATITLSTEAEEGLWTDEELREPSLFVTKLTVARTHAGRNLGGRLLDWAGDRAYRAGAKWLRLDAWTTNHGLQRYYLDQGFEHVRTVTEGTAVNGGPRVSGWLAQRAARTADHGFTDEAPAPVLPKSMS
;
A
#
# COMPACT_ATOMS: atom_id res chain seq x y z
N MET A 1 -3.17 7.96 -17.82
CA MET A 1 -3.68 7.09 -16.74
C MET A 1 -4.27 7.95 -15.64
N ILE A 2 -5.38 7.49 -15.06
CA ILE A 2 -6.17 8.24 -14.08
C ILE A 2 -6.21 7.43 -12.79
N ILE A 3 -6.03 8.09 -11.65
CA ILE A 3 -6.25 7.48 -10.33
C ILE A 3 -7.63 7.86 -9.83
N THR A 4 -8.42 6.86 -9.50
CA THR A 4 -9.77 7.01 -8.93
C THR A 4 -9.88 6.26 -7.61
N PRO A 5 -10.73 6.70 -6.68
CA PRO A 5 -11.10 5.85 -5.55
C PRO A 5 -11.80 4.59 -6.08
N ALA A 6 -11.58 3.46 -5.43
CA ALA A 6 -12.34 2.24 -5.70
C ALA A 6 -13.77 2.38 -5.17
N CYS A 7 -14.71 1.70 -5.82
CA CYS A 7 -16.08 1.54 -5.36
C CYS A 7 -16.40 0.05 -5.10
N PRO A 8 -17.50 -0.29 -4.44
CA PRO A 8 -17.86 -1.68 -4.15
C PRO A 8 -17.89 -2.59 -5.38
N ASP A 9 -18.23 -2.06 -6.55
CA ASP A 9 -18.25 -2.81 -7.81
C ASP A 9 -16.84 -3.20 -8.29
N ASP A 10 -15.79 -2.59 -7.77
CA ASP A 10 -14.38 -2.94 -8.04
C ASP A 10 -13.89 -4.15 -7.24
N LEU A 11 -14.64 -4.62 -6.24
CA LEU A 11 -14.22 -5.73 -5.38
C LEU A 11 -13.79 -6.98 -6.16
N PRO A 12 -14.51 -7.45 -7.20
CA PRO A 12 -14.07 -8.60 -7.98
C PRO A 12 -12.71 -8.38 -8.65
N VAL A 13 -12.45 -7.19 -9.17
CA VAL A 13 -11.17 -6.84 -9.81
C VAL A 13 -10.05 -6.86 -8.79
N LEU A 14 -10.24 -6.31 -7.61
CA LEU A 14 -9.25 -6.28 -6.53
C LEU A 14 -8.92 -7.68 -6.01
N LEU A 15 -9.92 -8.55 -5.88
CA LEU A 15 -9.70 -9.97 -5.52
C LEU A 15 -8.92 -10.72 -6.61
N ALA A 16 -9.23 -10.48 -7.89
CA ALA A 16 -8.50 -11.06 -9.02
C ALA A 16 -7.03 -10.61 -9.03
N PHE A 17 -6.76 -9.31 -8.84
CA PHE A 17 -5.39 -8.77 -8.73
C PHE A 17 -4.58 -9.48 -7.64
N ARG A 18 -5.20 -9.65 -6.47
CA ARG A 18 -4.55 -10.33 -5.35
C ARG A 18 -4.27 -11.81 -5.67
N GLN A 19 -5.21 -12.49 -6.30
CA GLN A 19 -5.06 -13.90 -6.68
C GLN A 19 -3.95 -14.09 -7.72
N GLU A 20 -3.91 -13.24 -8.74
CA GLU A 20 -2.86 -13.26 -9.76
C GLU A 20 -1.48 -12.97 -9.16
N ALA A 21 -1.40 -11.98 -8.28
CA ALA A 21 -0.15 -11.66 -7.58
C ALA A 21 0.31 -12.81 -6.69
N ALA A 22 -0.60 -13.44 -5.94
CA ALA A 22 -0.28 -14.63 -5.13
C ALA A 22 0.24 -15.78 -5.96
N ALA A 23 -0.42 -16.08 -7.09
CA ALA A 23 0.00 -17.13 -8.01
C ALA A 23 1.39 -16.86 -8.61
N TRP A 24 1.69 -15.60 -8.95
CA TRP A 24 3.01 -15.22 -9.45
C TRP A 24 4.09 -15.32 -8.36
N LEU A 25 3.81 -14.81 -7.16
CA LEU A 25 4.71 -14.87 -6.01
C LEU A 25 5.03 -16.31 -5.63
N GLY A 26 4.04 -17.20 -5.67
CA GLY A 26 4.24 -18.64 -5.44
C GLY A 26 5.23 -19.27 -6.44
N LYS A 27 5.22 -18.84 -7.71
CA LYS A 27 6.22 -19.27 -8.71
C LYS A 27 7.64 -18.78 -8.41
N LEU A 28 7.77 -17.70 -7.65
CA LEU A 28 9.06 -17.18 -7.18
C LEU A 28 9.53 -17.82 -5.86
N GLY A 29 8.75 -18.77 -5.31
CA GLY A 29 9.09 -19.47 -4.06
C GLY A 29 8.81 -18.68 -2.79
N THR A 30 8.04 -17.59 -2.86
CA THR A 30 7.61 -16.84 -1.66
C THR A 30 6.21 -17.27 -1.22
N ASP A 31 5.99 -17.30 0.08
CA ASP A 31 4.69 -17.62 0.71
C ASP A 31 3.75 -16.41 0.80
N GLN A 32 4.20 -15.26 0.27
CA GLN A 32 3.45 -14.01 0.33
C GLN A 32 2.08 -14.16 -0.33
N TRP A 33 1.02 -13.78 0.39
CA TRP A 33 -0.37 -13.75 -0.06
C TRP A 33 -0.99 -15.11 -0.43
N GLN A 34 -0.36 -16.22 -0.08
CA GLN A 34 -0.90 -17.55 -0.36
C GLN A 34 -2.20 -17.85 0.41
N ARG A 35 -2.46 -17.14 1.51
CA ARG A 35 -3.74 -17.20 2.21
C ARG A 35 -4.72 -16.22 1.57
N PRO A 36 -5.98 -16.64 1.32
CA PRO A 36 -7.02 -15.74 0.84
C PRO A 36 -7.19 -14.54 1.78
N TYR A 37 -7.37 -13.36 1.21
CA TYR A 37 -7.74 -12.18 1.99
C TYR A 37 -9.26 -12.12 2.11
N PRO A 38 -9.83 -11.89 3.30
CA PRO A 38 -11.28 -11.83 3.50
C PRO A 38 -11.92 -10.72 2.63
N ALA A 39 -12.91 -11.08 1.84
CA ALA A 39 -13.57 -10.16 0.91
C ALA A 39 -14.33 -9.04 1.65
N ASP A 40 -14.94 -9.35 2.80
CA ASP A 40 -15.61 -8.40 3.69
C ASP A 40 -14.66 -7.32 4.22
N ARG A 41 -13.43 -7.69 4.58
CA ARG A 41 -12.41 -6.72 5.00
C ARG A 41 -11.95 -5.82 3.85
N LEU A 42 -11.82 -6.39 2.64
CA LEU A 42 -11.46 -5.59 1.48
C LEU A 42 -12.58 -4.62 1.13
N LEU A 43 -13.83 -5.07 1.20
CA LEU A 43 -15.01 -4.22 1.00
C LEU A 43 -15.04 -3.07 2.02
N ALA A 44 -14.83 -3.36 3.31
CA ALA A 44 -14.76 -2.32 4.33
C ALA A 44 -13.65 -1.29 4.04
N THR A 45 -12.49 -1.71 3.52
CA THR A 45 -11.40 -0.80 3.14
C THR A 45 -11.78 0.08 1.94
N ILE A 46 -12.56 -0.48 0.98
CA ILE A 46 -13.11 0.28 -0.16
C ILE A 46 -14.12 1.33 0.35
N GLU A 47 -15.05 0.93 1.21
CA GLU A 47 -16.07 1.80 1.79
C GLU A 47 -15.47 2.91 2.66
N ALA A 48 -14.33 2.66 3.29
CA ALA A 48 -13.54 3.66 4.00
C ALA A 48 -12.83 4.66 3.05
N GLY A 49 -12.86 4.43 1.72
CA GLY A 49 -12.24 5.31 0.74
C GLY A 49 -10.71 5.21 0.69
N GLU A 50 -10.15 4.13 1.19
CA GLU A 50 -8.70 3.92 1.30
C GLU A 50 -8.08 3.22 0.10
N VAL A 51 -8.88 2.60 -0.76
CA VAL A 51 -8.41 1.86 -1.94
C VAL A 51 -8.49 2.73 -3.19
N PHE A 52 -7.40 2.75 -3.96
CA PHE A 52 -7.29 3.53 -5.19
C PHE A 52 -6.91 2.64 -6.36
N MET A 53 -7.50 2.93 -7.51
CA MET A 53 -7.34 2.22 -8.76
C MET A 53 -6.63 3.11 -9.76
N LEU A 54 -5.53 2.63 -10.36
CA LEU A 54 -4.92 3.28 -11.53
C LEU A 54 -5.57 2.73 -12.79
N ARG A 55 -6.32 3.57 -13.50
CA ARG A 55 -7.04 3.23 -14.73
C ARG A 55 -6.21 3.58 -15.97
N ASP A 56 -6.17 2.67 -16.94
CA ASP A 56 -5.62 2.86 -18.28
C ASP A 56 -6.76 2.58 -19.29
N GLY A 57 -7.53 3.60 -19.63
CA GLY A 57 -8.81 3.44 -20.30
C GLY A 57 -9.80 2.62 -19.45
N GLU A 58 -10.35 1.56 -20.04
CA GLU A 58 -11.29 0.65 -19.35
C GLU A 58 -10.60 -0.41 -18.48
N THR A 59 -9.27 -0.50 -18.51
CA THR A 59 -8.53 -1.50 -17.76
C THR A 59 -7.95 -0.92 -16.46
N THR A 60 -7.82 -1.78 -15.45
CA THR A 60 -7.10 -1.43 -14.21
C THR A 60 -5.64 -1.84 -14.35
N ALA A 61 -4.74 -0.86 -14.34
CA ALA A 61 -3.30 -1.07 -14.47
C ALA A 61 -2.61 -1.39 -13.14
N ALA A 62 -3.11 -0.83 -12.05
CA ALA A 62 -2.58 -1.07 -10.71
C ALA A 62 -3.59 -0.67 -9.63
N THR A 63 -3.31 -1.11 -8.40
CA THR A 63 -4.08 -0.76 -7.19
C THR A 63 -3.15 -0.43 -6.05
N ILE A 64 -3.58 0.45 -5.15
CA ILE A 64 -2.85 0.81 -3.94
C ILE A 64 -3.86 1.14 -2.83
N THR A 65 -3.54 0.76 -1.60
CA THR A 65 -4.30 1.16 -0.42
C THR A 65 -3.49 2.20 0.36
N LEU A 66 -4.13 3.30 0.72
CA LEU A 66 -3.57 4.34 1.60
C LEU A 66 -4.48 4.51 2.81
N SER A 67 -3.93 4.34 4.01
CA SER A 67 -4.63 4.54 5.27
C SER A 67 -3.95 5.62 6.10
N THR A 68 -4.72 6.25 6.98
CA THR A 68 -4.20 7.11 8.06
C THR A 68 -3.91 6.30 9.32
N GLU A 69 -4.31 5.04 9.36
CA GLU A 69 -4.12 4.11 10.47
C GLU A 69 -3.07 3.06 10.14
N ALA A 70 -2.20 2.81 11.10
CA ALA A 70 -1.21 1.75 11.02
C ALA A 70 -1.80 0.40 11.43
N GLU A 71 -1.22 -0.69 10.93
CA GLU A 71 -1.51 -2.01 11.50
C GLU A 71 -1.01 -2.07 12.96
N GLU A 72 -1.87 -2.59 13.84
CA GLU A 72 -1.62 -2.68 15.28
C GLU A 72 -0.30 -3.42 15.60
N GLY A 73 0.47 -2.86 16.54
CA GLY A 73 1.71 -3.47 17.02
C GLY A 73 2.90 -3.37 16.08
N LEU A 74 2.82 -2.59 14.99
CA LEU A 74 3.95 -2.36 14.09
C LEU A 74 4.75 -1.11 14.46
N TRP A 75 4.07 -0.01 14.72
CA TRP A 75 4.67 1.29 14.98
C TRP A 75 4.53 1.66 16.45
N THR A 76 5.52 2.32 17.01
CA THR A 76 5.47 2.78 18.40
C THR A 76 4.54 3.98 18.56
N ASP A 77 4.06 4.23 19.79
CA ASP A 77 3.23 5.38 20.09
C ASP A 77 3.92 6.72 19.74
N GLU A 78 5.25 6.78 19.88
CA GLU A 78 6.03 7.96 19.49
C GLU A 78 6.00 8.18 17.99
N GLU A 79 6.21 7.14 17.21
CA GLU A 79 6.13 7.20 15.75
C GLU A 79 4.71 7.53 15.25
N LEU A 80 3.68 7.02 15.92
CA LEU A 80 2.28 7.29 15.57
C LEU A 80 1.84 8.73 15.87
N ARG A 81 2.57 9.46 16.73
CA ARG A 81 2.35 10.90 16.90
C ARG A 81 2.82 11.72 15.70
N GLU A 82 3.71 11.20 14.88
CA GLU A 82 4.13 11.87 13.66
C GLU A 82 3.12 11.63 12.54
N PRO A 83 2.52 12.70 11.95
CA PRO A 83 1.51 12.56 10.89
C PRO A 83 2.05 11.73 9.72
N SER A 84 1.34 10.67 9.36
CA SER A 84 1.81 9.69 8.38
C SER A 84 0.65 9.17 7.52
N LEU A 85 0.95 8.80 6.26
CA LEU A 85 0.11 7.89 5.48
C LEU A 85 0.81 6.54 5.36
N PHE A 86 0.01 5.48 5.44
CA PHE A 86 0.47 4.10 5.37
C PHE A 86 0.06 3.47 4.05
N VAL A 87 1.04 2.94 3.32
CA VAL A 87 0.84 2.23 2.05
C VAL A 87 0.73 0.74 2.32
N THR A 88 -0.32 0.15 1.81
CA THR A 88 -0.48 -1.32 1.79
C THR A 88 -1.00 -1.78 0.43
N LYS A 89 -0.90 -3.08 0.16
CA LYS A 89 -1.52 -3.76 -0.98
C LYS A 89 -1.24 -3.12 -2.35
N LEU A 90 -0.04 -2.53 -2.54
CA LEU A 90 0.38 -2.04 -3.85
C LEU A 90 0.55 -3.22 -4.81
N THR A 91 -0.19 -3.23 -5.90
CA THR A 91 -0.17 -4.27 -6.92
C THR A 91 -0.25 -3.68 -8.31
N VAL A 92 0.62 -4.13 -9.21
CA VAL A 92 0.63 -3.75 -10.63
C VAL A 92 0.20 -4.95 -11.46
N ALA A 93 -0.74 -4.76 -12.39
CA ALA A 93 -1.16 -5.79 -13.32
C ALA A 93 0.03 -6.30 -14.14
N ARG A 94 0.11 -7.61 -14.35
CA ARG A 94 1.21 -8.22 -15.12
C ARG A 94 1.30 -7.69 -16.55
N THR A 95 0.17 -7.34 -17.15
CA THR A 95 0.08 -6.70 -18.47
C THR A 95 0.72 -5.31 -18.53
N HIS A 96 0.92 -4.67 -17.39
CA HIS A 96 1.50 -3.34 -17.24
C HIS A 96 2.88 -3.37 -16.55
N ALA A 97 3.46 -4.56 -16.35
CA ALA A 97 4.78 -4.71 -15.76
C ALA A 97 5.88 -4.01 -16.59
N GLY A 98 6.96 -3.59 -15.93
CA GLY A 98 8.10 -2.92 -16.60
C GLY A 98 7.91 -1.43 -16.89
N ARG A 99 6.74 -0.86 -16.64
CA ARG A 99 6.41 0.58 -16.86
C ARG A 99 6.67 1.47 -15.63
N ASN A 100 7.33 0.96 -14.62
CA ASN A 100 7.59 1.63 -13.33
C ASN A 100 6.34 2.18 -12.64
N LEU A 101 5.18 1.56 -12.85
CA LEU A 101 3.92 2.07 -12.28
C LEU A 101 3.91 2.01 -10.75
N GLY A 102 4.54 1.00 -10.16
CA GLY A 102 4.66 0.89 -8.70
C GLY A 102 5.43 2.07 -8.09
N GLY A 103 6.59 2.43 -8.65
CA GLY A 103 7.38 3.58 -8.20
C GLY A 103 6.62 4.90 -8.35
N ARG A 104 5.97 5.11 -9.50
CA ARG A 104 5.13 6.28 -9.75
C ARG A 104 3.92 6.37 -8.82
N LEU A 105 3.31 5.24 -8.43
CA LEU A 105 2.24 5.20 -7.43
C LEU A 105 2.74 5.52 -6.03
N LEU A 106 3.94 5.09 -5.69
CA LEU A 106 4.58 5.50 -4.43
C LEU A 106 4.87 7.00 -4.43
N ASP A 107 5.30 7.58 -5.56
CA ASP A 107 5.49 9.02 -5.68
C ASP A 107 4.17 9.79 -5.56
N TRP A 108 3.10 9.31 -6.20
CA TRP A 108 1.74 9.84 -6.00
C TRP A 108 1.31 9.77 -4.53
N ALA A 109 1.52 8.64 -3.86
CA ALA A 109 1.20 8.48 -2.44
C ALA A 109 2.00 9.46 -1.56
N GLY A 110 3.28 9.67 -1.87
CA GLY A 110 4.15 10.64 -1.20
C GLY A 110 3.71 12.09 -1.39
N ASP A 111 3.28 12.46 -2.61
CA ASP A 111 2.73 13.79 -2.91
C ASP A 111 1.42 14.03 -2.16
N ARG A 112 0.52 13.03 -2.14
CA ARG A 112 -0.72 13.11 -1.36
C ARG A 112 -0.46 13.24 0.14
N ALA A 113 0.47 12.47 0.68
CA ALA A 113 0.88 12.56 2.07
C ALA A 113 1.39 13.96 2.41
N TYR A 114 2.27 14.51 1.57
CA TYR A 114 2.80 15.86 1.74
C TYR A 114 1.71 16.93 1.72
N ARG A 115 0.79 16.88 0.74
CA ARG A 115 -0.33 17.84 0.61
C ARG A 115 -1.31 17.75 1.79
N ALA A 116 -1.44 16.58 2.41
CA ALA A 116 -2.23 16.41 3.62
C ALA A 116 -1.52 16.87 4.90
N GLY A 117 -0.25 17.28 4.82
CA GLY A 117 0.55 17.67 5.97
C GLY A 117 1.19 16.50 6.72
N ALA A 118 1.25 15.31 6.12
CA ALA A 118 2.01 14.19 6.67
C ALA A 118 3.51 14.46 6.59
N LYS A 119 4.23 14.00 7.61
CA LYS A 119 5.69 13.97 7.62
C LYS A 119 6.23 12.77 6.84
N TRP A 120 5.54 11.63 6.95
CA TRP A 120 6.01 10.36 6.46
C TRP A 120 5.03 9.65 5.54
N LEU A 121 5.58 8.96 4.56
CA LEU A 121 4.96 7.84 3.88
C LEU A 121 5.57 6.57 4.44
N ARG A 122 4.77 5.71 5.06
CA ARG A 122 5.18 4.50 5.78
C ARG A 122 4.59 3.25 5.15
N LEU A 123 5.24 2.13 5.32
CA LEU A 123 4.76 0.83 4.87
C LEU A 123 5.32 -0.30 5.73
N ASP A 124 4.64 -1.43 5.67
CA ASP A 124 5.13 -2.72 6.08
C ASP A 124 5.23 -3.66 4.88
N ALA A 125 6.21 -4.53 4.88
CA ALA A 125 6.41 -5.49 3.82
C ALA A 125 6.67 -6.90 4.37
N TRP A 126 6.49 -7.88 3.50
CA TRP A 126 6.68 -9.28 3.82
C TRP A 126 8.12 -9.54 4.31
N THR A 127 8.24 -10.13 5.49
CA THR A 127 9.52 -10.26 6.20
C THR A 127 10.53 -11.13 5.44
N THR A 128 10.07 -12.10 4.67
CA THR A 128 10.94 -13.01 3.90
C THR A 128 11.08 -12.63 2.42
N ASN A 129 10.37 -11.59 1.96
CA ASN A 129 10.48 -11.14 0.55
C ASN A 129 11.57 -10.07 0.40
N HIS A 130 12.84 -10.50 0.38
CA HIS A 130 13.99 -9.60 0.23
C HIS A 130 14.01 -8.84 -1.10
N GLY A 131 13.42 -9.39 -2.16
CA GLY A 131 13.28 -8.70 -3.44
C GLY A 131 12.36 -7.48 -3.34
N LEU A 132 11.23 -7.63 -2.63
CA LEU A 132 10.30 -6.52 -2.38
C LEU A 132 10.93 -5.46 -1.45
N GLN A 133 11.65 -5.90 -0.40
CA GLN A 133 12.37 -4.99 0.49
C GLN A 133 13.39 -4.14 -0.27
N ARG A 134 14.20 -4.78 -1.13
CA ARG A 134 15.16 -4.09 -2.00
C ARG A 134 14.46 -3.08 -2.91
N TYR A 135 13.34 -3.47 -3.52
CA TYR A 135 12.55 -2.58 -4.35
C TYR A 135 12.13 -1.31 -3.60
N TYR A 136 11.65 -1.41 -2.35
CA TYR A 136 11.30 -0.23 -1.57
C TYR A 136 12.50 0.63 -1.20
N LEU A 137 13.65 0.04 -0.88
CA LEU A 137 14.90 0.79 -0.67
C LEU A 137 15.30 1.58 -1.92
N ASP A 138 15.19 0.96 -3.10
CA ASP A 138 15.46 1.62 -4.39
C ASP A 138 14.44 2.74 -4.72
N GLN A 139 13.24 2.71 -4.12
CA GLN A 139 12.24 3.79 -4.16
C GLN A 139 12.47 4.88 -3.08
N GLY A 140 13.60 4.87 -2.41
CA GLY A 140 14.00 5.87 -1.41
C GLY A 140 13.38 5.70 -0.04
N PHE A 141 12.82 4.53 0.27
CA PHE A 141 12.45 4.20 1.62
C PHE A 141 13.67 3.80 2.43
N GLU A 142 13.63 4.09 3.72
CA GLU A 142 14.62 3.67 4.71
C GLU A 142 14.02 2.58 5.59
N HIS A 143 14.76 1.51 5.83
CA HIS A 143 14.37 0.47 6.77
C HIS A 143 14.38 1.02 8.19
N VAL A 144 13.28 0.88 8.90
CA VAL A 144 13.15 1.32 10.30
C VAL A 144 13.52 0.18 11.25
N ARG A 145 12.80 -0.94 11.15
CA ARG A 145 13.04 -2.17 11.90
C ARG A 145 12.22 -3.33 11.34
N THR A 146 12.44 -4.51 11.89
CA THR A 146 11.62 -5.69 11.59
C THR A 146 10.94 -6.17 12.88
N VAL A 147 9.60 -6.27 12.84
CA VAL A 147 8.76 -6.79 13.92
C VAL A 147 8.32 -8.19 13.55
N THR A 148 8.73 -9.19 14.31
CA THR A 148 8.40 -10.61 14.08
C THR A 148 7.31 -11.13 15.01
N GLU A 149 7.07 -10.42 16.10
CA GLU A 149 6.08 -10.76 17.12
C GLU A 149 4.69 -10.26 16.76
N GLY A 150 3.66 -10.92 17.27
CA GLY A 150 2.27 -10.56 17.07
C GLY A 150 1.54 -11.45 16.06
N THR A 151 0.30 -11.08 15.77
CA THR A 151 -0.61 -11.85 14.92
C THR A 151 -0.88 -11.08 13.63
N ALA A 152 -0.92 -11.78 12.50
CA ALA A 152 -1.35 -11.19 11.23
C ALA A 152 -2.85 -10.88 11.23
N VAL A 153 -3.27 -9.90 10.44
CA VAL A 153 -4.68 -9.44 10.32
C VAL A 153 -5.66 -10.57 10.03
N ASN A 154 -5.23 -11.60 9.29
CA ASN A 154 -6.03 -12.78 8.94
C ASN A 154 -5.75 -14.01 9.82
N GLY A 155 -5.18 -13.80 11.01
CA GLY A 155 -4.79 -14.84 11.94
C GLY A 155 -3.45 -15.52 11.61
N GLY A 156 -2.87 -16.19 12.59
CA GLY A 156 -1.55 -16.81 12.50
C GLY A 156 -0.39 -15.84 12.81
N PRO A 157 0.85 -16.30 12.72
CA PRO A 157 2.01 -15.47 13.04
C PRO A 157 2.14 -14.28 12.09
N ARG A 158 2.71 -13.17 12.57
CA ARG A 158 3.01 -11.99 11.76
C ARG A 158 4.01 -12.34 10.66
N VAL A 159 3.68 -11.95 9.44
CA VAL A 159 4.49 -12.22 8.24
C VAL A 159 4.90 -10.95 7.50
N SER A 160 4.28 -9.82 7.85
CA SER A 160 4.44 -8.51 7.23
C SER A 160 4.90 -7.52 8.33
N GLY A 161 6.17 -7.62 8.69
CA GLY A 161 6.75 -6.86 9.79
C GLY A 161 8.04 -6.12 9.42
N TRP A 162 8.46 -6.14 8.16
CA TRP A 162 9.58 -5.31 7.70
C TRP A 162 9.08 -3.89 7.47
N LEU A 163 9.43 -2.96 8.37
CA LEU A 163 8.93 -1.59 8.38
C LEU A 163 9.88 -0.65 7.66
N ALA A 164 9.34 0.19 6.82
CA ALA A 164 10.09 1.22 6.12
C ALA A 164 9.30 2.53 6.00
N GLN A 165 10.03 3.64 5.89
CA GLN A 165 9.46 4.97 5.73
C GLN A 165 10.30 5.81 4.78
N ARG A 166 9.67 6.81 4.19
CA ARG A 166 10.35 7.92 3.52
C ARG A 166 9.64 9.23 3.83
N ALA A 167 10.36 10.35 3.75
CA ALA A 167 9.75 11.66 3.92
C ALA A 167 8.66 11.88 2.85
N ALA A 168 7.50 12.37 3.26
CA ALA A 168 6.47 12.85 2.35
C ALA A 168 7.01 14.06 1.58
N ARG A 169 6.83 14.07 0.26
CA ARG A 169 7.33 15.13 -0.62
C ARG A 169 6.49 15.26 -1.87
N THR A 170 6.50 16.43 -2.47
CA THR A 170 5.93 16.62 -3.81
C THR A 170 6.69 15.81 -4.85
N ALA A 171 5.96 15.27 -5.82
CA ALA A 171 6.53 14.52 -6.93
C ALA A 171 5.69 14.68 -8.20
N ASP A 172 6.36 14.68 -9.35
CA ASP A 172 5.69 14.52 -10.64
C ASP A 172 5.54 13.02 -10.93
N HIS A 173 4.38 12.48 -10.60
CA HIS A 173 4.04 11.07 -10.84
C HIS A 173 3.39 10.82 -12.20
N GLY A 174 2.99 11.87 -12.93
CA GLY A 174 2.45 11.81 -14.29
C GLY A 174 1.09 11.12 -14.41
N PHE A 175 0.28 11.09 -13.35
CA PHE A 175 -1.10 10.60 -13.34
C PHE A 175 -2.07 11.77 -13.14
N THR A 176 -3.26 11.68 -13.74
CA THR A 176 -4.40 12.51 -13.35
C THR A 176 -4.98 11.95 -12.05
N ASP A 177 -5.07 12.76 -11.02
CA ASP A 177 -5.61 12.36 -9.71
C ASP A 177 -7.04 12.89 -9.56
N GLU A 178 -8.01 11.98 -9.59
CA GLU A 178 -9.43 12.27 -9.35
C GLU A 178 -9.90 11.84 -7.95
N ALA A 179 -8.97 11.39 -7.10
CA ALA A 179 -9.30 10.99 -5.76
C ALA A 179 -9.47 12.21 -4.85
N PRO A 180 -10.40 12.18 -3.87
CA PRO A 180 -10.58 13.24 -2.91
C PRO A 180 -9.30 13.43 -2.08
N ALA A 181 -9.03 14.66 -1.65
CA ALA A 181 -7.87 14.96 -0.83
C ALA A 181 -7.87 14.11 0.47
N PRO A 182 -6.72 13.56 0.88
CA PRO A 182 -6.66 12.82 2.13
C PRO A 182 -6.83 13.76 3.32
N VAL A 183 -7.55 13.28 4.34
CA VAL A 183 -7.74 14.01 5.60
C VAL A 183 -7.00 13.24 6.69
N LEU A 184 -5.94 13.84 7.22
CA LEU A 184 -5.25 13.27 8.38
C LEU A 184 -6.07 13.53 9.66
N PRO A 185 -6.08 12.58 10.61
CA PRO A 185 -6.63 12.85 11.93
C PRO A 185 -5.87 14.01 12.55
N LYS A 186 -6.60 14.96 13.16
CA LYS A 186 -5.97 16.06 13.89
C LYS A 186 -5.14 15.45 15.02
N SER A 187 -3.83 15.74 15.06
CA SER A 187 -3.02 15.39 16.21
C SER A 187 -3.66 15.98 17.45
N MET A 188 -4.06 15.14 18.39
CA MET A 188 -4.48 15.58 19.71
C MET A 188 -3.26 16.22 20.37
N SER A 189 -3.30 17.51 20.52
CA SER A 189 -2.29 18.34 21.23
C SER A 189 -2.31 18.04 22.71
#